data_2bb9e78ebe49fc1b80693175048f873d
#
_entry.id   2bb9e78ebe49fc1b80693175048f873d
#
_cell.length_a   1.000
_cell.length_b   1.000
_cell.length_c   1.000
_cell.angle_alpha   90.00
_cell.angle_beta   90.00
_cell.angle_gamma   90.00
#
_symmetry.space_group_name_H-M   'P 1'
#
loop_
_entity.id
_entity.type
_entity.pdbx_description
1 polymer ?
#
loop_
_entity_poly.entity_id
_entity_poly.type
_entity_poly.pdbx_seq_one_letter_code
_entity_poly.pdbx_strand_id
1 'polypeptide(L)'
;MGDITNYAIPFFALTLLLELGISIYGKRKYYTNKDTWASLIMGVGSIGTTLLMKGFKFGIFTVLYSFKAVDIPMVGWGLVALLLADDFTAYWVHRTSHRVRYFWASHVVHHSSTHYNLSTALRQTWTGELSGSFWFYAWMPLVGFPPIWILTAGSVSLIYQYWIHTEAIKTLPSPIEFIFNTPSHHRVHHSRDVKYLDKNYGAILIVWDRIFGTFINEEDHPEYGLVENIDTYNPLRIAFAEWGVILKDVWIAPGFFTKLKYVFAPPGYSHDGSRKTTDQLQAEARLKKVAEQSGKL
;
A
#
# COMPACT_ATOMS: atom_id res chain seq x y z
N MET A 1 -24.72 -2.33 -11.49
CA MET A 1 -24.56 -1.92 -10.08
C MET A 1 -23.55 -0.79 -10.03
N GLY A 2 -23.87 0.33 -9.35
CA GLY A 2 -22.88 1.37 -9.11
C GLY A 2 -21.74 0.84 -8.24
N ASP A 3 -20.54 1.41 -8.44
CA ASP A 3 -19.39 1.07 -7.58
C ASP A 3 -19.72 1.47 -6.13
N ILE A 4 -19.63 0.49 -5.20
CA ILE A 4 -19.94 0.73 -3.78
C ILE A 4 -19.03 1.80 -3.16
N THR A 5 -17.83 2.02 -3.70
CA THR A 5 -16.92 3.09 -3.29
C THR A 5 -17.57 4.47 -3.40
N ASN A 6 -18.44 4.68 -4.41
CA ASN A 6 -19.14 5.95 -4.59
C ASN A 6 -20.10 6.26 -3.43
N TYR A 7 -20.71 5.23 -2.83
CA TYR A 7 -21.57 5.39 -1.65
C TYR A 7 -20.77 5.68 -0.37
N ALA A 8 -19.47 5.35 -0.35
CA ALA A 8 -18.59 5.65 0.77
C ALA A 8 -18.05 7.09 0.75
N ILE A 9 -18.11 7.82 -0.39
CA ILE A 9 -17.56 9.18 -0.51
C ILE A 9 -18.10 10.14 0.57
N PRO A 10 -19.44 10.21 0.84
CA PRO A 10 -19.95 11.08 1.91
C PRO A 10 -19.39 10.71 3.30
N PHE A 11 -19.22 9.42 3.57
CA PHE A 11 -18.60 8.94 4.81
C PHE A 11 -17.12 9.36 4.89
N PHE A 12 -16.36 9.24 3.80
CA PHE A 12 -14.97 9.68 3.75
C PHE A 12 -14.85 11.20 3.98
N ALA A 13 -15.70 11.99 3.35
CA ALA A 13 -15.71 13.44 3.55
C ALA A 13 -16.04 13.82 5.00
N LEU A 14 -17.08 13.19 5.58
CA LEU A 14 -17.49 13.45 6.96
C LEU A 14 -16.39 13.11 7.95
N THR A 15 -15.81 11.91 7.85
CA THR A 15 -14.78 11.43 8.79
C THR A 15 -13.48 12.23 8.67
N LEU A 16 -13.10 12.64 7.45
CA LEU A 16 -11.96 13.53 7.22
C LEU A 16 -12.18 14.90 7.89
N LEU A 17 -13.37 15.48 7.76
CA LEU A 17 -13.70 16.74 8.42
C LEU A 17 -13.73 16.59 9.96
N LEU A 18 -14.22 15.47 10.48
CA LEU A 18 -14.20 15.18 11.91
C LEU A 18 -12.76 15.04 12.42
N GLU A 19 -11.87 14.30 11.74
CA GLU A 19 -10.47 14.17 12.13
C GLU A 19 -9.73 15.51 12.04
N LEU A 20 -10.01 16.31 11.01
CA LEU A 20 -9.47 17.68 10.89
C LEU A 20 -9.92 18.54 12.07
N GLY A 21 -11.19 18.45 12.47
CA GLY A 21 -11.71 19.10 13.66
C GLY A 21 -10.98 18.66 14.93
N ILE A 22 -10.79 17.37 15.14
CA ILE A 22 -10.01 16.80 16.27
C ILE A 22 -8.58 17.32 16.26
N SER A 23 -7.96 17.41 15.09
CA SER A 23 -6.59 17.93 14.94
C SER A 23 -6.48 19.40 15.33
N ILE A 24 -7.43 20.24 14.89
CA ILE A 24 -7.44 21.67 15.16
C ILE A 24 -7.76 21.96 16.65
N TYR A 25 -8.87 21.45 17.17
CA TYR A 25 -9.31 21.70 18.55
C TYR A 25 -8.39 21.03 19.57
N GLY A 26 -7.86 19.85 19.26
CA GLY A 26 -6.88 19.13 20.08
C GLY A 26 -5.47 19.68 19.98
N LYS A 27 -5.22 20.72 19.18
CA LYS A 27 -3.89 21.28 18.88
C LYS A 27 -2.89 20.21 18.42
N ARG A 28 -3.40 19.21 17.69
CA ARG A 28 -2.62 18.11 17.11
C ARG A 28 -2.11 18.52 15.73
N LYS A 29 -0.91 18.11 15.36
CA LYS A 29 -0.31 18.47 14.06
C LYS A 29 -0.49 17.32 13.04
N TYR A 30 -1.70 16.74 12.95
CA TYR A 30 -1.96 15.64 12.01
C TYR A 30 -1.94 16.10 10.56
N TYR A 31 -2.32 17.35 10.28
CA TYR A 31 -2.51 17.89 8.94
C TYR A 31 -1.59 19.08 8.68
N THR A 32 -1.12 19.17 7.43
CA THR A 32 -0.58 20.41 6.85
C THR A 32 -1.26 20.68 5.51
N ASN A 33 -1.51 21.96 5.21
CA ASN A 33 -2.27 22.33 4.00
C ASN A 33 -1.63 21.76 2.72
N LYS A 34 -0.31 21.87 2.58
CA LYS A 34 0.40 21.43 1.35
C LYS A 34 0.31 19.92 1.16
N ASP A 35 0.53 19.15 2.22
CA ASP A 35 0.46 17.68 2.14
C ASP A 35 -0.96 17.18 1.90
N THR A 36 -1.93 17.75 2.61
CA THR A 36 -3.35 17.44 2.44
C THR A 36 -3.82 17.73 1.00
N TRP A 37 -3.51 18.89 0.45
CA TRP A 37 -3.83 19.22 -0.93
C TRP A 37 -3.16 18.28 -1.93
N ALA A 38 -1.89 17.93 -1.73
CA ALA A 38 -1.22 16.96 -2.57
C ALA A 38 -1.94 15.60 -2.53
N SER A 39 -2.32 15.12 -1.33
CA SER A 39 -3.05 13.87 -1.15
C SER A 39 -4.41 13.88 -1.87
N LEU A 40 -5.19 14.95 -1.72
CA LEU A 40 -6.50 15.09 -2.38
C LEU A 40 -6.37 15.14 -3.90
N ILE A 41 -5.40 15.90 -4.44
CA ILE A 41 -5.18 15.99 -5.90
C ILE A 41 -4.73 14.63 -6.45
N MET A 42 -3.87 13.90 -5.73
CA MET A 42 -3.47 12.55 -6.12
C MET A 42 -4.67 11.60 -6.16
N GLY A 43 -5.58 11.69 -5.18
CA GLY A 43 -6.83 10.92 -5.15
C GLY A 43 -7.75 11.24 -6.32
N VAL A 44 -8.00 12.52 -6.58
CA VAL A 44 -8.84 12.96 -7.71
C VAL A 44 -8.23 12.51 -9.05
N GLY A 45 -6.92 12.69 -9.22
CA GLY A 45 -6.23 12.29 -10.45
C GLY A 45 -6.25 10.78 -10.70
N SER A 46 -6.32 9.95 -9.64
CA SER A 46 -6.42 8.49 -9.78
C SER A 46 -7.79 8.00 -10.26
N ILE A 47 -8.87 8.80 -10.13
CA ILE A 47 -10.23 8.38 -10.49
C ILE A 47 -10.29 7.98 -11.97
N GLY A 48 -9.73 8.79 -12.86
CA GLY A 48 -9.75 8.53 -14.30
C GLY A 48 -9.09 7.21 -14.69
N THR A 49 -7.89 6.95 -14.17
CA THR A 49 -7.16 5.69 -14.42
C THR A 49 -7.86 4.49 -13.79
N THR A 50 -8.41 4.65 -12.58
CA THR A 50 -9.16 3.60 -11.89
C THR A 50 -10.42 3.19 -12.66
N LEU A 51 -11.21 4.16 -13.15
CA LEU A 51 -12.42 3.88 -13.92
C LEU A 51 -12.11 3.17 -15.23
N LEU A 52 -11.11 3.65 -15.98
CA LEU A 52 -10.64 3.02 -17.21
C LEU A 52 -10.21 1.58 -16.95
N MET A 53 -9.39 1.37 -15.94
CA MET A 53 -8.85 0.05 -15.60
C MET A 53 -9.90 -0.90 -15.00
N LYS A 54 -10.95 -0.40 -14.34
CA LYS A 54 -12.09 -1.25 -13.91
C LYS A 54 -12.78 -1.92 -15.09
N GLY A 55 -13.09 -1.15 -16.14
CA GLY A 55 -13.67 -1.70 -17.37
C GLY A 55 -12.76 -2.72 -18.04
N PHE A 56 -11.48 -2.41 -18.17
CA PHE A 56 -10.47 -3.31 -18.73
C PHE A 56 -10.32 -4.61 -17.93
N LYS A 57 -10.19 -4.53 -16.61
CA LYS A 57 -10.12 -5.69 -15.71
C LYS A 57 -11.37 -6.55 -15.80
N PHE A 58 -12.55 -5.91 -15.80
CA PHE A 58 -13.82 -6.64 -15.95
C PHE A 58 -13.84 -7.46 -17.22
N GLY A 59 -13.41 -6.88 -18.35
CA GLY A 59 -13.32 -7.61 -19.64
C GLY A 59 -12.37 -8.80 -19.55
N ILE A 60 -11.14 -8.61 -19.05
CA ILE A 60 -10.16 -9.69 -18.89
C ILE A 60 -10.70 -10.77 -17.94
N PHE A 61 -11.22 -10.40 -16.78
CA PHE A 61 -11.73 -11.35 -15.80
C PHE A 61 -12.95 -12.12 -16.33
N THR A 62 -13.77 -11.50 -17.21
CA THR A 62 -14.88 -12.17 -17.86
C THR A 62 -14.37 -13.25 -18.83
N VAL A 63 -13.32 -12.96 -19.61
CA VAL A 63 -12.68 -13.95 -20.46
C VAL A 63 -12.07 -15.08 -19.62
N LEU A 64 -11.34 -14.78 -18.57
CA LEU A 64 -10.76 -15.81 -17.68
C LEU A 64 -11.85 -16.65 -17.00
N TYR A 65 -12.95 -16.03 -16.60
CA TYR A 65 -14.09 -16.72 -15.97
C TYR A 65 -14.77 -17.73 -16.91
N SER A 66 -14.68 -17.56 -18.22
CA SER A 66 -15.18 -18.57 -19.16
C SER A 66 -14.43 -19.91 -19.10
N PHE A 67 -13.22 -19.89 -18.50
CA PHE A 67 -12.39 -21.07 -18.23
C PHE A 67 -12.43 -21.52 -16.76
N LYS A 68 -13.42 -21.09 -16.00
CA LYS A 68 -13.54 -21.41 -14.56
C LYS A 68 -13.57 -22.90 -14.28
N ALA A 69 -12.91 -23.31 -13.20
CA ALA A 69 -12.87 -24.70 -12.77
C ALA A 69 -14.20 -25.15 -12.11
N VAL A 70 -14.85 -24.26 -11.34
CA VAL A 70 -16.11 -24.54 -10.62
C VAL A 70 -17.03 -23.32 -10.63
N ASP A 71 -18.29 -23.51 -10.30
CA ASP A 71 -19.23 -22.42 -10.02
C ASP A 71 -19.29 -22.18 -8.51
N ILE A 72 -18.75 -21.05 -8.06
CA ILE A 72 -18.80 -20.66 -6.64
C ILE A 72 -20.07 -19.82 -6.41
N PRO A 73 -20.99 -20.27 -5.53
CA PRO A 73 -22.20 -19.49 -5.22
C PRO A 73 -21.83 -18.25 -4.41
N MET A 74 -22.31 -17.07 -4.81
CA MET A 74 -22.05 -15.81 -4.12
C MET A 74 -23.05 -15.58 -2.97
N VAL A 75 -23.20 -16.60 -2.13
CA VAL A 75 -24.00 -16.60 -0.91
C VAL A 75 -23.27 -17.42 0.19
N GLY A 76 -23.49 -17.10 1.44
CA GLY A 76 -22.92 -17.86 2.55
C GLY A 76 -21.40 -18.01 2.47
N TRP A 77 -20.91 -19.26 2.38
CA TRP A 77 -19.48 -19.58 2.36
C TRP A 77 -18.73 -18.97 1.15
N GLY A 78 -19.41 -18.83 0.01
CA GLY A 78 -18.77 -18.30 -1.21
C GLY A 78 -18.41 -16.83 -1.07
N LEU A 79 -19.20 -16.03 -0.34
CA LEU A 79 -18.84 -14.64 -0.02
C LEU A 79 -17.65 -14.57 0.95
N VAL A 80 -17.62 -15.46 1.96
CA VAL A 80 -16.50 -15.53 2.90
C VAL A 80 -15.21 -15.92 2.16
N ALA A 81 -15.30 -16.96 1.30
CA ALA A 81 -14.17 -17.40 0.48
C ALA A 81 -13.68 -16.30 -0.48
N LEU A 82 -14.59 -15.54 -1.09
CA LEU A 82 -14.26 -14.39 -1.92
C LEU A 82 -13.47 -13.32 -1.15
N LEU A 83 -13.96 -12.92 0.04
CA LEU A 83 -13.30 -11.90 0.86
C LEU A 83 -11.91 -12.36 1.33
N LEU A 84 -11.78 -13.62 1.72
CA LEU A 84 -10.48 -14.20 2.10
C LEU A 84 -9.52 -14.29 0.91
N ALA A 85 -10.03 -14.66 -0.27
CA ALA A 85 -9.24 -14.73 -1.51
C ALA A 85 -8.76 -13.35 -1.96
N ASP A 86 -9.64 -12.34 -1.89
CA ASP A 86 -9.31 -10.95 -2.19
C ASP A 86 -8.24 -10.42 -1.24
N ASP A 87 -8.46 -10.57 0.07
CA ASP A 87 -7.56 -10.07 1.10
C ASP A 87 -6.19 -10.76 1.07
N PHE A 88 -6.16 -12.08 0.84
CA PHE A 88 -4.93 -12.83 0.60
C PHE A 88 -4.17 -12.29 -0.61
N THR A 89 -4.88 -12.04 -1.72
CA THR A 89 -4.27 -11.51 -2.94
C THR A 89 -3.77 -10.08 -2.71
N ALA A 90 -4.55 -9.25 -2.02
CA ALA A 90 -4.17 -7.89 -1.65
C ALA A 90 -2.87 -7.87 -0.82
N TYR A 91 -2.72 -8.77 0.15
CA TYR A 91 -1.47 -8.94 0.90
C TYR A 91 -0.27 -9.18 -0.02
N TRP A 92 -0.38 -10.09 -0.99
CA TRP A 92 0.72 -10.39 -1.90
C TRP A 92 1.01 -9.26 -2.88
N VAL A 93 -0.02 -8.57 -3.38
CA VAL A 93 0.14 -7.35 -4.20
C VAL A 93 0.90 -6.29 -3.40
N HIS A 94 0.48 -6.05 -2.17
CA HIS A 94 1.07 -5.02 -1.30
C HIS A 94 2.53 -5.36 -0.95
N ARG A 95 2.79 -6.59 -0.51
CA ARG A 95 4.15 -7.07 -0.23
C ARG A 95 5.05 -6.99 -1.47
N THR A 96 4.55 -7.38 -2.63
CA THR A 96 5.31 -7.29 -3.89
C THR A 96 5.57 -5.82 -4.26
N SER A 97 4.62 -4.94 -4.00
CA SER A 97 4.78 -3.50 -4.25
C SER A 97 5.90 -2.87 -3.41
N HIS A 98 6.22 -3.43 -2.26
CA HIS A 98 7.37 -3.02 -1.45
C HIS A 98 8.67 -3.72 -1.82
N ARG A 99 8.61 -4.94 -2.37
CA ARG A 99 9.80 -5.79 -2.59
C ARG A 99 10.29 -5.80 -4.03
N VAL A 100 9.50 -5.28 -4.98
CA VAL A 100 9.85 -5.19 -6.41
C VAL A 100 9.75 -3.74 -6.85
N ARG A 101 10.86 -3.15 -7.25
CA ARG A 101 10.97 -1.72 -7.54
C ARG A 101 9.99 -1.24 -8.61
N TYR A 102 9.69 -2.07 -9.60
CA TYR A 102 8.69 -1.77 -10.64
C TYR A 102 7.31 -1.45 -10.03
N PHE A 103 6.83 -2.26 -9.09
CA PHE A 103 5.56 -2.02 -8.41
C PHE A 103 5.67 -0.92 -7.36
N TRP A 104 6.83 -0.83 -6.70
CA TRP A 104 7.13 0.25 -5.78
C TRP A 104 7.03 1.62 -6.42
N ALA A 105 7.43 1.77 -7.69
CA ALA A 105 7.35 3.04 -8.42
C ALA A 105 5.94 3.64 -8.46
N SER A 106 4.92 2.79 -8.39
CA SER A 106 3.54 3.23 -8.20
C SER A 106 3.19 3.42 -6.72
N HIS A 107 3.62 2.50 -5.86
CA HIS A 107 3.20 2.46 -4.45
C HIS A 107 3.90 3.50 -3.57
N VAL A 108 5.12 3.91 -3.92
CA VAL A 108 5.87 4.99 -3.25
C VAL A 108 5.09 6.29 -3.13
N VAL A 109 4.19 6.57 -4.06
CA VAL A 109 3.28 7.73 -4.03
C VAL A 109 2.48 7.76 -2.73
N HIS A 110 1.92 6.61 -2.35
CA HIS A 110 1.10 6.44 -1.16
C HIS A 110 1.92 6.68 0.12
N HIS A 111 3.16 6.17 0.17
CA HIS A 111 4.08 6.34 1.31
C HIS A 111 4.80 7.69 1.36
N SER A 112 4.67 8.53 0.34
CA SER A 112 5.43 9.80 0.24
C SER A 112 4.91 10.94 1.13
N SER A 113 3.80 10.76 1.84
CA SER A 113 3.34 11.72 2.85
C SER A 113 4.20 11.65 4.10
N THR A 114 4.61 12.80 4.61
CA THR A 114 5.30 12.93 5.92
C THR A 114 4.32 13.11 7.08
N HIS A 115 3.02 12.99 6.79
CA HIS A 115 1.92 13.05 7.76
C HIS A 115 1.06 11.81 7.61
N TYR A 116 0.40 11.41 8.68
CA TYR A 116 -0.48 10.26 8.70
C TYR A 116 -1.85 10.65 9.23
N ASN A 117 -2.83 10.62 8.34
CA ASN A 117 -4.21 11.03 8.60
C ASN A 117 -5.12 10.55 7.48
N LEU A 118 -6.44 10.74 7.61
CA LEU A 118 -7.39 10.23 6.62
C LEU A 118 -7.18 10.78 5.19
N SER A 119 -6.52 11.93 5.02
CA SER A 119 -6.16 12.40 3.67
C SER A 119 -5.01 11.57 3.06
N THR A 120 -4.16 10.94 3.87
CA THR A 120 -3.10 10.04 3.39
C THR A 120 -3.70 8.81 2.70
N ALA A 121 -4.84 8.29 3.17
CA ALA A 121 -5.58 7.23 2.48
C ALA A 121 -5.99 7.62 1.05
N LEU A 122 -6.24 8.91 0.81
CA LEU A 122 -6.61 9.45 -0.50
C LEU A 122 -5.41 9.76 -1.39
N ARG A 123 -4.16 9.62 -0.89
CA ARG A 123 -2.95 9.80 -1.68
C ARG A 123 -2.71 8.57 -2.57
N GLN A 124 -3.53 8.47 -3.62
CA GLN A 124 -3.54 7.34 -4.52
C GLN A 124 -2.66 7.57 -5.75
N THR A 125 -2.03 6.50 -6.22
CA THR A 125 -1.18 6.53 -7.41
C THR A 125 -1.98 6.59 -8.70
N TRP A 126 -1.45 7.27 -9.72
CA TRP A 126 -2.03 7.30 -11.06
C TRP A 126 -1.58 6.12 -11.93
N THR A 127 -0.53 5.43 -11.53
CA THR A 127 0.10 4.34 -12.31
C THR A 127 -0.11 2.95 -11.72
N GLY A 128 -0.74 2.83 -10.54
CA GLY A 128 -0.87 1.56 -9.83
C GLY A 128 -1.55 0.47 -10.64
N GLU A 129 -2.74 0.76 -11.14
CA GLU A 129 -3.49 -0.17 -11.98
C GLU A 129 -2.79 -0.43 -13.33
N LEU A 130 -2.15 0.60 -13.90
CA LEU A 130 -1.41 0.51 -15.16
C LEU A 130 -0.15 -0.34 -15.05
N SER A 131 0.40 -0.52 -13.84
CA SER A 131 1.56 -1.39 -13.59
C SER A 131 1.26 -2.88 -13.77
N GLY A 132 0.00 -3.25 -13.96
CA GLY A 132 -0.40 -4.64 -14.12
C GLY A 132 -0.58 -5.40 -12.80
N SER A 133 -0.64 -4.73 -11.66
CA SER A 133 -0.87 -5.38 -10.36
C SER A 133 -2.17 -6.19 -10.30
N PHE A 134 -3.15 -5.85 -11.13
CA PHE A 134 -4.40 -6.61 -11.25
C PHE A 134 -4.22 -8.06 -11.71
N TRP A 135 -3.11 -8.41 -12.38
CA TRP A 135 -2.82 -9.80 -12.78
C TRP A 135 -2.66 -10.74 -11.59
N PHE A 136 -2.32 -10.24 -10.42
CA PHE A 136 -2.32 -11.04 -9.19
C PHE A 136 -3.71 -11.61 -8.84
N TYR A 137 -4.79 -10.98 -9.30
CA TYR A 137 -6.16 -11.43 -9.09
C TYR A 137 -6.67 -12.38 -10.20
N ALA A 138 -5.89 -12.62 -11.27
CA ALA A 138 -6.32 -13.41 -12.44
C ALA A 138 -6.68 -14.88 -12.12
N TRP A 139 -6.15 -15.42 -11.03
CA TRP A 139 -6.50 -16.77 -10.58
C TRP A 139 -7.92 -16.87 -10.02
N MET A 140 -8.48 -15.80 -9.49
CA MET A 140 -9.81 -15.80 -8.87
C MET A 140 -10.93 -16.15 -9.87
N PRO A 141 -11.03 -15.51 -11.05
CA PRO A 141 -12.03 -15.91 -12.04
C PRO A 141 -11.80 -17.33 -12.58
N LEU A 142 -10.54 -17.80 -12.68
CA LEU A 142 -10.24 -19.17 -13.11
C LEU A 142 -10.70 -20.22 -12.09
N VAL A 143 -10.63 -19.93 -10.79
CA VAL A 143 -11.19 -20.81 -9.75
C VAL A 143 -12.70 -20.81 -9.78
N GLY A 144 -13.36 -19.68 -10.09
CA GLY A 144 -14.83 -19.64 -10.20
C GLY A 144 -15.49 -18.44 -9.51
N PHE A 145 -14.73 -17.46 -9.07
CA PHE A 145 -15.30 -16.21 -8.56
C PHE A 145 -15.77 -15.31 -9.71
N PRO A 146 -17.06 -14.89 -9.75
CA PRO A 146 -17.54 -14.04 -10.82
C PRO A 146 -16.88 -12.67 -10.83
N PRO A 147 -16.51 -12.11 -12.01
CA PRO A 147 -15.75 -10.87 -12.15
C PRO A 147 -16.31 -9.69 -11.39
N ILE A 148 -17.62 -9.49 -11.42
CA ILE A 148 -18.27 -8.38 -10.71
C ILE A 148 -18.08 -8.46 -9.20
N TRP A 149 -18.06 -9.67 -8.63
CA TRP A 149 -17.86 -9.88 -7.21
C TRP A 149 -16.40 -9.69 -6.80
N ILE A 150 -15.43 -10.04 -7.67
CA ILE A 150 -14.01 -9.74 -7.44
C ILE A 150 -13.80 -8.22 -7.37
N LEU A 151 -14.35 -7.45 -8.31
CA LEU A 151 -14.27 -5.98 -8.29
C LEU A 151 -14.98 -5.38 -7.07
N THR A 152 -16.08 -6.01 -6.63
CA THR A 152 -16.82 -5.57 -5.43
C THR A 152 -16.01 -5.84 -4.16
N ALA A 153 -15.37 -7.01 -4.03
CA ALA A 153 -14.50 -7.34 -2.90
C ALA A 153 -13.32 -6.36 -2.80
N GLY A 154 -12.66 -6.05 -3.90
CA GLY A 154 -11.62 -5.03 -3.93
C GLY A 154 -12.11 -3.64 -3.49
N SER A 155 -13.35 -3.27 -3.84
CA SER A 155 -13.95 -2.01 -3.36
C SER A 155 -14.24 -2.05 -1.85
N VAL A 156 -14.70 -3.19 -1.30
CA VAL A 156 -14.86 -3.39 0.16
C VAL A 156 -13.52 -3.23 0.87
N SER A 157 -12.46 -3.87 0.33
CA SER A 157 -11.11 -3.78 0.86
C SER A 157 -10.59 -2.34 0.90
N LEU A 158 -10.80 -1.56 -0.17
CA LEU A 158 -10.41 -0.14 -0.21
C LEU A 158 -11.17 0.72 0.81
N ILE A 159 -12.48 0.48 1.00
CA ILE A 159 -13.29 1.18 2.01
C ILE A 159 -12.77 0.85 3.41
N TYR A 160 -12.45 -0.42 3.67
CA TYR A 160 -11.85 -0.80 4.95
C TYR A 160 -10.52 -0.09 5.17
N GLN A 161 -9.62 -0.10 4.19
CA GLN A 161 -8.28 0.48 4.32
C GLN A 161 -8.29 2.01 4.51
N TYR A 162 -9.38 2.70 4.18
CA TYR A 162 -9.46 4.15 4.40
C TYR A 162 -9.35 4.52 5.87
N TRP A 163 -10.15 3.92 6.75
CA TRP A 163 -10.24 4.33 8.16
C TRP A 163 -9.02 3.98 9.01
N ILE A 164 -8.19 3.04 8.57
CA ILE A 164 -6.96 2.69 9.30
C ILE A 164 -5.87 3.77 9.18
N HIS A 165 -6.01 4.72 8.25
CA HIS A 165 -5.07 5.84 8.06
C HIS A 165 -5.35 6.98 9.03
N THR A 166 -5.20 6.77 10.33
CA THR A 166 -5.48 7.83 11.33
C THR A 166 -4.56 7.76 12.54
N GLU A 167 -4.19 8.93 13.02
CA GLU A 167 -3.54 9.14 14.32
C GLU A 167 -4.56 9.23 15.48
N ALA A 168 -5.83 9.48 15.18
CA ALA A 168 -6.85 9.70 16.19
C ALA A 168 -7.21 8.43 16.97
N ILE A 169 -7.08 7.27 16.35
CA ILE A 169 -7.32 5.96 16.97
C ILE A 169 -5.96 5.34 17.30
N LYS A 170 -5.75 5.07 18.59
CA LYS A 170 -4.52 4.43 19.07
C LYS A 170 -4.57 2.92 18.84
N THR A 171 -4.41 2.13 19.85
CA THR A 171 -4.49 0.66 19.80
C THR A 171 -5.89 0.19 20.16
N LEU A 172 -6.42 -0.77 19.43
CA LEU A 172 -7.71 -1.40 19.69
C LEU A 172 -7.55 -2.60 20.64
N PRO A 173 -8.66 -3.15 21.17
CA PRO A 173 -8.61 -4.35 22.01
C PRO A 173 -7.90 -5.54 21.32
N SER A 174 -7.11 -6.28 22.09
CA SER A 174 -6.23 -7.35 21.62
C SER A 174 -6.86 -8.37 20.63
N PRO A 175 -8.10 -8.84 20.78
CA PRO A 175 -8.68 -9.75 19.77
C PRO A 175 -8.83 -9.10 18.39
N ILE A 176 -9.12 -7.80 18.33
CA ILE A 176 -9.23 -7.04 17.07
C ILE A 176 -7.85 -6.86 16.46
N GLU A 177 -6.86 -6.41 17.25
CA GLU A 177 -5.47 -6.26 16.84
C GLU A 177 -4.84 -7.59 16.38
N PHE A 178 -5.31 -8.73 16.91
CA PHE A 178 -4.77 -10.03 16.51
C PHE A 178 -5.23 -10.45 15.11
N ILE A 179 -6.47 -10.12 14.74
CA ILE A 179 -7.10 -10.59 13.49
C ILE A 179 -7.03 -9.54 12.39
N PHE A 180 -7.34 -8.27 12.71
CA PHE A 180 -7.55 -7.22 11.74
C PHE A 180 -6.35 -6.28 11.63
N ASN A 181 -6.14 -5.74 10.43
CA ASN A 181 -5.27 -4.60 10.25
C ASN A 181 -5.94 -3.35 10.83
N THR A 182 -5.26 -2.67 11.73
CA THR A 182 -5.78 -1.55 12.52
C THR A 182 -4.92 -0.31 12.30
N PRO A 183 -5.33 0.88 12.78
CA PRO A 183 -4.49 2.07 12.68
C PRO A 183 -3.09 1.89 13.28
N SER A 184 -2.93 1.16 14.39
CA SER A 184 -1.62 0.90 14.99
C SER A 184 -0.70 0.10 14.05
N HIS A 185 -1.23 -0.92 13.40
CA HIS A 185 -0.47 -1.73 12.45
C HIS A 185 -0.11 -0.94 11.19
N HIS A 186 -1.04 -0.13 10.70
CA HIS A 186 -0.85 0.59 9.45
C HIS A 186 0.00 1.85 9.62
N ARG A 187 0.05 2.46 10.83
CA ARG A 187 1.06 3.46 11.19
C ARG A 187 2.48 2.90 11.08
N VAL A 188 2.71 1.70 11.62
CA VAL A 188 3.99 0.98 11.47
C VAL A 188 4.32 0.76 10.00
N HIS A 189 3.34 0.33 9.19
CA HIS A 189 3.51 0.11 7.76
C HIS A 189 3.96 1.38 7.01
N HIS A 190 3.42 2.54 7.35
CA HIS A 190 3.79 3.83 6.77
C HIS A 190 5.05 4.47 7.35
N SER A 191 5.72 3.79 8.28
CA SER A 191 6.92 4.30 8.92
C SER A 191 8.14 4.24 7.99
N ARG A 192 8.98 5.27 8.10
CA ARG A 192 10.34 5.27 7.52
C ARG A 192 11.42 4.76 8.47
N ASP A 193 11.05 4.40 9.70
CA ASP A 193 11.99 3.88 10.69
C ASP A 193 12.50 2.49 10.26
N VAL A 194 13.81 2.31 10.26
CA VAL A 194 14.46 1.09 9.73
C VAL A 194 13.90 -0.21 10.32
N LYS A 195 13.50 -0.20 11.61
CA LYS A 195 12.91 -1.38 12.28
C LYS A 195 11.54 -1.76 11.71
N TYR A 196 10.80 -0.79 11.17
CA TYR A 196 9.44 -0.94 10.67
C TYR A 196 9.35 -1.12 9.14
N LEU A 197 10.43 -0.85 8.41
CA LEU A 197 10.43 -1.01 6.95
C LEU A 197 10.02 -2.43 6.54
N ASP A 198 9.20 -2.52 5.51
CA ASP A 198 8.73 -3.79 4.93
C ASP A 198 7.98 -4.69 5.94
N LYS A 199 7.11 -4.09 6.76
CA LYS A 199 6.25 -4.75 7.75
C LYS A 199 4.78 -4.40 7.55
N ASN A 200 3.90 -5.28 8.07
CA ASN A 200 2.45 -5.09 8.19
C ASN A 200 1.75 -4.76 6.86
N TYR A 201 1.83 -5.68 5.89
CA TYR A 201 1.24 -5.52 4.55
C TYR A 201 -0.26 -5.84 4.46
N GLY A 202 -0.89 -6.35 5.53
CA GLY A 202 -2.29 -6.75 5.53
C GLY A 202 -3.22 -5.64 5.02
N ALA A 203 -4.24 -5.99 4.24
CA ALA A 203 -5.27 -5.07 3.81
C ALA A 203 -6.39 -4.97 4.86
N ILE A 204 -7.18 -6.05 5.05
CA ILE A 204 -8.19 -6.17 6.10
C ILE A 204 -7.64 -7.00 7.26
N LEU A 205 -7.02 -8.14 6.97
CA LEU A 205 -6.55 -9.09 7.96
C LEU A 205 -5.03 -9.00 8.15
N ILE A 206 -4.61 -8.72 9.39
CA ILE A 206 -3.18 -8.75 9.78
C ILE A 206 -2.68 -10.19 9.97
N VAL A 207 -3.57 -11.16 9.91
CA VAL A 207 -3.26 -12.59 10.04
C VAL A 207 -2.23 -13.04 9.00
N TRP A 208 -2.27 -12.50 7.79
CA TRP A 208 -1.31 -12.82 6.74
C TRP A 208 0.11 -12.43 7.13
N ASP A 209 0.29 -11.26 7.74
CA ASP A 209 1.59 -10.83 8.23
C ASP A 209 2.12 -11.74 9.33
N ARG A 210 1.24 -12.22 10.20
CA ARG A 210 1.62 -13.20 11.24
C ARG A 210 2.04 -14.54 10.64
N ILE A 211 1.29 -15.05 9.66
CA ILE A 211 1.58 -16.31 8.97
C ILE A 211 2.90 -16.22 8.19
N PHE A 212 3.14 -15.11 7.48
CA PHE A 212 4.31 -14.95 6.61
C PHE A 212 5.49 -14.21 7.26
N GLY A 213 5.45 -13.95 8.57
CA GLY A 213 6.56 -13.40 9.36
C GLY A 213 6.90 -11.94 9.07
N THR A 214 5.92 -11.17 8.58
CA THR A 214 6.07 -9.73 8.31
C THR A 214 5.40 -8.84 9.35
N PHE A 215 4.81 -9.42 10.40
CA PHE A 215 4.16 -8.70 11.48
C PHE A 215 5.16 -8.09 12.47
N ILE A 216 4.88 -6.85 12.89
CA ILE A 216 5.51 -6.19 14.04
C ILE A 216 4.50 -5.26 14.71
N ASN A 217 4.53 -5.18 16.06
CA ASN A 217 3.72 -4.23 16.82
C ASN A 217 4.29 -2.81 16.70
N GLU A 218 3.42 -1.81 16.91
CA GLU A 218 3.82 -0.42 17.16
C GLU A 218 4.43 -0.34 18.57
N GLU A 219 5.75 -0.26 18.66
CA GLU A 219 6.47 -0.10 19.93
C GLU A 219 6.69 1.37 20.26
N ASP A 220 7.22 2.12 19.27
CA ASP A 220 7.43 3.56 19.33
C ASP A 220 6.58 4.25 18.27
N HIS A 221 6.24 5.52 18.51
CA HIS A 221 5.50 6.32 17.54
C HIS A 221 6.30 6.45 16.24
N PRO A 222 5.75 6.00 15.08
CA PRO A 222 6.47 5.99 13.82
C PRO A 222 6.75 7.39 13.28
N GLU A 223 7.90 7.56 12.61
CA GLU A 223 8.13 8.66 11.70
C GLU A 223 7.64 8.30 10.30
N TYR A 224 6.86 9.20 9.67
CA TYR A 224 6.25 8.93 8.37
C TYR A 224 7.04 9.49 7.18
N GLY A 225 6.79 8.93 6.01
CA GLY A 225 7.44 9.29 4.77
C GLY A 225 8.33 8.20 4.22
N LEU A 226 9.25 8.58 3.36
CA LEU A 226 10.23 7.69 2.75
C LEU A 226 11.58 7.82 3.45
N VAL A 227 12.42 6.78 3.38
CA VAL A 227 13.82 6.86 3.83
C VAL A 227 14.52 8.05 3.16
N GLU A 228 14.28 8.23 1.85
CA GLU A 228 14.65 9.43 1.09
C GLU A 228 13.37 10.05 0.53
N ASN A 229 12.94 11.19 1.09
CA ASN A 229 11.70 11.84 0.68
C ASN A 229 11.82 12.45 -0.73
N ILE A 230 10.65 12.57 -1.40
CA ILE A 230 10.57 13.22 -2.74
C ILE A 230 10.70 14.75 -2.61
N ASP A 231 10.46 15.31 -1.42
CA ASP A 231 10.57 16.73 -1.06
C ASP A 231 9.80 17.68 -2.01
N THR A 232 8.60 17.26 -2.42
CA THR A 232 7.73 18.04 -3.27
C THR A 232 6.26 17.80 -2.98
N TYR A 233 5.44 18.83 -3.22
CA TYR A 233 3.97 18.74 -3.23
C TYR A 233 3.39 18.84 -4.64
N ASN A 234 4.24 18.85 -5.68
CA ASN A 234 3.78 18.84 -7.08
C ASN A 234 3.27 17.45 -7.45
N PRO A 235 1.96 17.30 -7.82
CA PRO A 235 1.36 15.99 -8.05
C PRO A 235 2.02 15.22 -9.22
N LEU A 236 2.43 15.89 -10.28
CA LEU A 236 3.13 15.23 -11.40
C LEU A 236 4.49 14.68 -10.96
N ARG A 237 5.25 15.45 -10.16
CA ARG A 237 6.51 14.97 -9.63
C ARG A 237 6.29 13.80 -8.67
N ILE A 238 5.29 13.87 -7.79
CA ILE A 238 4.95 12.75 -6.88
C ILE A 238 4.59 11.50 -7.69
N ALA A 239 3.71 11.63 -8.72
CA ALA A 239 3.23 10.49 -9.50
C ALA A 239 4.33 9.76 -10.28
N PHE A 240 5.35 10.48 -10.75
CA PHE A 240 6.33 9.95 -11.69
C PHE A 240 7.79 9.99 -11.20
N ALA A 241 8.06 10.43 -9.96
CA ALA A 241 9.42 10.56 -9.43
C ALA A 241 10.22 9.26 -9.58
N GLU A 242 9.72 8.15 -9.03
CA GLU A 242 10.44 6.88 -9.03
C GLU A 242 10.54 6.27 -10.43
N TRP A 243 9.52 6.46 -11.27
CA TRP A 243 9.58 6.07 -12.69
C TRP A 243 10.73 6.76 -13.42
N GLY A 244 10.90 8.06 -13.18
CA GLY A 244 12.03 8.83 -13.74
C GLY A 244 13.38 8.34 -13.24
N VAL A 245 13.48 7.97 -11.95
CA VAL A 245 14.72 7.41 -11.38
C VAL A 245 15.02 6.02 -11.98
N ILE A 246 14.00 5.15 -12.13
CA ILE A 246 14.19 3.84 -12.80
C ILE A 246 14.71 4.02 -14.22
N LEU A 247 14.09 4.91 -15.00
CA LEU A 247 14.52 5.16 -16.39
C LEU A 247 15.97 5.64 -16.45
N LYS A 248 16.36 6.57 -15.58
CA LYS A 248 17.74 7.05 -15.48
C LYS A 248 18.70 5.93 -15.11
N ASP A 249 18.37 5.14 -14.09
CA ASP A 249 19.21 4.03 -13.63
C ASP A 249 19.40 2.97 -14.71
N VAL A 250 18.33 2.60 -15.41
CA VAL A 250 18.38 1.65 -16.54
C VAL A 250 19.23 2.20 -17.69
N TRP A 251 19.17 3.52 -17.94
CA TRP A 251 19.96 4.16 -18.99
C TRP A 251 21.46 4.07 -18.72
N ILE A 252 21.88 4.37 -17.49
CA ILE A 252 23.30 4.42 -17.10
C ILE A 252 23.88 3.07 -16.69
N ALA A 253 23.04 2.10 -16.36
CA ALA A 253 23.47 0.79 -15.80
C ALA A 253 24.32 -0.01 -16.80
N PRO A 254 25.44 -0.63 -16.35
CA PRO A 254 26.27 -1.49 -17.17
C PRO A 254 25.58 -2.84 -17.42
N GLY A 255 25.43 -3.19 -18.70
CA GLY A 255 24.95 -4.51 -19.10
C GLY A 255 23.46 -4.81 -18.82
N PHE A 256 22.94 -5.79 -19.54
CA PHE A 256 21.51 -6.12 -19.56
C PHE A 256 20.96 -6.58 -18.19
N PHE A 257 21.67 -7.49 -17.51
CA PHE A 257 21.21 -8.01 -16.22
C PHE A 257 21.17 -6.97 -15.11
N THR A 258 22.11 -6.01 -15.11
CA THR A 258 22.09 -4.88 -14.18
C THR A 258 20.87 -3.97 -14.44
N LYS A 259 20.54 -3.73 -15.70
CA LYS A 259 19.33 -3.00 -16.08
C LYS A 259 18.07 -3.68 -15.57
N LEU A 260 17.95 -5.00 -15.73
CA LEU A 260 16.83 -5.76 -15.17
C LEU A 260 16.75 -5.67 -13.64
N LYS A 261 17.89 -5.72 -12.95
CA LYS A 261 17.94 -5.55 -11.50
C LYS A 261 17.44 -4.17 -11.06
N TYR A 262 17.74 -3.11 -11.81
CA TYR A 262 17.21 -1.77 -11.49
C TYR A 262 15.68 -1.66 -11.61
N VAL A 263 15.05 -2.54 -12.38
CA VAL A 263 13.59 -2.60 -12.51
C VAL A 263 12.96 -3.54 -11.47
N PHE A 264 13.54 -4.71 -11.24
CA PHE A 264 12.87 -5.80 -10.52
C PHE A 264 13.48 -6.14 -9.15
N ALA A 265 14.71 -5.71 -8.85
CA ALA A 265 15.28 -5.88 -7.52
C ALA A 265 14.52 -5.01 -6.49
N PRO A 266 14.69 -5.25 -5.18
CA PRO A 266 14.07 -4.42 -4.15
C PRO A 266 14.42 -2.93 -4.28
N PRO A 267 13.52 -2.02 -3.88
CA PRO A 267 13.82 -0.59 -3.78
C PRO A 267 15.11 -0.34 -3.02
N GLY A 268 15.86 0.67 -3.43
CA GLY A 268 17.20 0.95 -2.87
C GLY A 268 18.34 0.12 -3.45
N TYR A 269 18.07 -0.82 -4.38
CA TYR A 269 19.14 -1.50 -5.09
C TYR A 269 19.99 -0.54 -5.91
N SER A 270 21.32 -0.67 -5.82
CA SER A 270 22.29 -0.06 -6.73
C SER A 270 23.43 -1.04 -6.99
N HIS A 271 23.99 -1.03 -8.20
CA HIS A 271 25.07 -1.93 -8.59
C HIS A 271 26.43 -1.53 -7.98
N ASP A 272 26.56 -0.27 -7.61
CA ASP A 272 27.76 0.35 -7.05
C ASP A 272 27.72 0.53 -5.53
N GLY A 273 26.60 0.11 -4.88
CA GLY A 273 26.40 0.27 -3.44
C GLY A 273 26.08 1.68 -2.98
N SER A 274 25.78 2.60 -3.90
CA SER A 274 25.43 4.01 -3.60
C SER A 274 24.09 4.16 -2.85
N ARG A 275 23.21 3.15 -2.95
CA ARG A 275 21.92 3.07 -2.23
C ARG A 275 21.84 1.73 -1.51
N LYS A 276 20.93 1.63 -0.55
CA LYS A 276 20.73 0.42 0.27
C LYS A 276 19.28 -0.04 0.23
N THR A 277 19.10 -1.34 0.09
CA THR A 277 17.79 -1.97 0.24
C THR A 277 17.37 -2.03 1.71
N THR A 278 16.09 -2.23 1.98
CA THR A 278 15.57 -2.45 3.35
C THR A 278 16.36 -3.51 4.10
N ASP A 279 16.64 -4.66 3.46
CA ASP A 279 17.37 -5.77 4.11
C ASP A 279 18.79 -5.35 4.53
N GLN A 280 19.48 -4.55 3.72
CA GLN A 280 20.79 -4.01 4.03
C GLN A 280 20.74 -3.01 5.19
N LEU A 281 19.76 -2.08 5.16
CA LEU A 281 19.56 -1.11 6.25
C LEU A 281 19.28 -1.81 7.59
N GLN A 282 18.39 -2.81 7.58
CA GLN A 282 18.06 -3.59 8.77
C GLN A 282 19.23 -4.44 9.27
N ALA A 283 20.04 -5.01 8.37
CA ALA A 283 21.24 -5.75 8.75
C ALA A 283 22.29 -4.84 9.43
N GLU A 284 22.53 -3.65 8.90
CA GLU A 284 23.42 -2.66 9.49
C GLU A 284 22.93 -2.18 10.87
N ALA A 285 21.63 -1.91 11.00
CA ALA A 285 21.06 -1.53 12.29
C ALA A 285 21.21 -2.62 13.36
N ARG A 286 21.05 -3.88 12.97
CA ARG A 286 21.29 -5.02 13.88
C ARG A 286 22.75 -5.12 14.31
N LEU A 287 23.68 -5.00 13.38
CA LEU A 287 25.13 -5.05 13.66
C LEU A 287 25.54 -3.91 14.61
N LYS A 288 25.04 -2.70 14.37
CA LYS A 288 25.29 -1.54 15.24
C LYS A 288 24.79 -1.80 16.67
N LYS A 289 23.57 -2.30 16.82
CA LYS A 289 22.98 -2.63 18.14
C LYS A 289 23.80 -3.68 18.89
N VAL A 290 24.29 -4.72 18.19
CA VAL A 290 25.16 -5.75 18.78
C VAL A 290 26.50 -5.16 19.22
N ALA A 291 27.12 -4.28 18.42
CA ALA A 291 28.36 -3.61 18.75
C ALA A 291 28.23 -2.70 19.98
N GLU A 292 27.17 -1.92 20.09
CA GLU A 292 26.83 -1.09 21.24
C GLU A 292 26.66 -1.94 22.51
N GLN A 293 25.92 -3.04 22.43
CA GLN A 293 25.72 -3.96 23.56
C GLN A 293 27.01 -4.70 24.00
N SER A 294 27.94 -4.92 23.07
CA SER A 294 29.23 -5.56 23.37
C SER A 294 30.31 -4.59 23.86
N GLY A 295 30.02 -3.30 24.02
CA GLY A 295 30.98 -2.29 24.46
C GLY A 295 32.11 -2.01 23.47
N LYS A 296 31.89 -2.30 22.17
CA LYS A 296 32.88 -2.11 21.09
C LYS A 296 32.68 -0.79 20.29
N LEU A 297 31.81 0.10 20.76
CA LEU A 297 31.59 1.47 20.23
C LEU A 297 31.76 2.46 21.35
#